data_a4dcddc8f14ef71d6f6d01aa927c094a
#
_entry.id   a4dcddc8f14ef71d6f6d01aa927c094a
#
_cell.length_a   1.000
_cell.length_b   1.000
_cell.length_c   1.000
_cell.angle_alpha   90.00
_cell.angle_beta   90.00
_cell.angle_gamma   90.00
#
_symmetry.space_group_name_H-M   'P 1'
#
loop_
_entity.id
_entity.type
_entity.pdbx_description
1 polymer ?
#
loop_
_entity_poly.entity_id
_entity_poly.type
_entity_poly.pdbx_seq_one_letter_code
_entity_poly.pdbx_strand_id
1 'polypeptide(L)'
;MRCSRTRGKKGDEHFDPFDPPRCRANKQRGRGTYAKDRPPVLGVIGRETGMIRLRVVHNTRSLTLCSFVEQFTQPDALVYTDDYQSYDSLQRIRETVCHSAKEWARDDDGDGWYETHTNSNEGLWTGLRNFLRPFRGVHKRYLHGYVAIHEFRVNLKAISPDFIAALVRPHSF
;
A
#
# COMPACT_ATOMS: atom_id res chain seq x y z
N MET A 1 -5.55 -5.89 -4.15
CA MET A 1 -6.44 -4.72 -4.25
C MET A 1 -7.01 -4.63 -5.65
N ARG A 2 -8.33 -4.49 -5.83
CA ARG A 2 -8.91 -4.31 -7.17
C ARG A 2 -8.84 -2.83 -7.52
N CYS A 3 -7.90 -2.44 -8.37
CA CYS A 3 -7.97 -1.19 -9.09
C CYS A 3 -8.90 -1.42 -10.29
N SER A 4 -9.94 -0.70 -10.38
CA SER A 4 -10.73 -0.43 -11.57
C SER A 4 -12.23 -0.53 -11.40
N ARG A 5 -12.87 0.55 -11.55
CA ARG A 5 -14.06 0.77 -12.37
C ARG A 5 -14.06 2.24 -12.75
N THR A 6 -13.58 2.53 -13.91
CA THR A 6 -13.92 3.80 -14.52
C THR A 6 -15.22 3.62 -15.27
N ARG A 7 -16.32 4.21 -14.77
CA ARG A 7 -17.51 4.44 -15.56
C ARG A 7 -17.26 5.71 -16.38
N GLY A 8 -16.85 5.52 -17.63
CA GLY A 8 -16.94 6.57 -18.60
C GLY A 8 -18.39 6.87 -18.99
N LYS A 9 -18.69 8.08 -19.43
CA LYS A 9 -19.84 8.28 -20.29
C LYS A 9 -19.73 7.26 -21.44
N LYS A 10 -20.75 6.51 -21.69
CA LYS A 10 -20.81 5.63 -22.85
C LYS A 10 -20.67 6.53 -24.07
N GLY A 11 -19.70 6.27 -24.92
CA GLY A 11 -19.80 6.68 -26.30
C GLY A 11 -18.59 7.27 -26.95
N ASP A 12 -17.76 8.07 -26.32
CA ASP A 12 -16.73 8.77 -27.08
C ASP A 12 -15.34 8.23 -26.77
N GLU A 13 -14.71 7.63 -27.79
CA GLU A 13 -13.28 7.35 -27.79
C GLU A 13 -12.55 8.70 -27.89
N HIS A 14 -11.81 9.07 -26.86
CA HIS A 14 -10.90 10.20 -26.93
C HIS A 14 -9.45 9.71 -26.89
N PHE A 15 -8.62 10.36 -27.68
CA PHE A 15 -7.20 10.06 -27.83
C PHE A 15 -6.32 11.06 -27.08
N ASP A 16 -6.71 11.46 -25.88
CA ASP A 16 -5.84 12.26 -25.04
C ASP A 16 -4.71 11.39 -24.48
N PRO A 17 -3.42 11.66 -24.82
CA PRO A 17 -2.30 10.88 -24.30
C PRO A 17 -2.12 11.03 -22.79
N PHE A 18 -2.68 12.07 -22.18
CA PHE A 18 -2.62 12.32 -20.75
C PHE A 18 -3.82 11.74 -19.99
N ASP A 19 -4.96 11.52 -20.66
CA ASP A 19 -6.15 10.88 -20.08
C ASP A 19 -6.46 9.57 -20.82
N PRO A 20 -5.96 8.44 -20.35
CA PRO A 20 -6.14 7.17 -21.05
C PRO A 20 -7.61 6.76 -21.08
N PRO A 21 -8.05 6.08 -22.15
CA PRO A 21 -9.43 5.62 -22.29
C PRO A 21 -9.83 4.72 -21.12
N ARG A 22 -11.07 4.85 -20.72
CA ARG A 22 -11.62 4.08 -19.60
C ARG A 22 -11.82 2.62 -20.00
N CYS A 23 -11.24 1.71 -19.23
CA CYS A 23 -11.40 0.28 -19.44
C CYS A 23 -12.22 -0.40 -18.32
N ARG A 24 -12.78 -1.57 -18.63
CA ARG A 24 -13.48 -2.37 -17.62
C ARG A 24 -12.47 -3.00 -16.65
N ALA A 25 -12.92 -3.16 -15.39
CA ALA A 25 -12.13 -3.85 -14.40
C ALA A 25 -11.77 -5.27 -14.81
N ASN A 26 -10.49 -5.61 -14.71
CA ASN A 26 -10.06 -6.99 -14.85
C ASN A 26 -10.55 -7.82 -13.66
N LYS A 27 -11.43 -8.81 -13.94
CA LYS A 27 -12.04 -9.70 -12.95
C LYS A 27 -11.31 -11.04 -12.81
N GLN A 28 -10.18 -11.24 -13.47
CA GLN A 28 -9.43 -12.49 -13.39
C GLN A 28 -9.06 -12.82 -11.94
N ARG A 29 -9.09 -14.11 -11.60
CA ARG A 29 -8.62 -14.61 -10.31
C ARG A 29 -7.09 -14.58 -10.27
N GLY A 30 -6.53 -14.57 -9.06
CA GLY A 30 -5.09 -14.61 -8.82
C GLY A 30 -4.48 -13.25 -8.50
N ARG A 31 -3.17 -13.24 -8.33
CA ARG A 31 -2.39 -12.04 -7.99
C ARG A 31 -2.41 -11.05 -9.14
N GLY A 32 -2.59 -9.78 -8.79
CA GLY A 32 -2.59 -8.71 -9.77
C GLY A 32 -1.18 -8.33 -10.20
N THR A 33 -1.04 -7.88 -11.44
CA THR A 33 0.16 -7.21 -11.94
C THR A 33 -0.23 -5.91 -12.63
N TYR A 34 0.72 -5.02 -12.81
CA TYR A 34 0.50 -3.77 -13.52
C TYR A 34 0.04 -4.01 -14.97
N ALA A 35 0.62 -5.01 -15.64
CA ALA A 35 0.27 -5.38 -17.02
C ALA A 35 -1.17 -5.89 -17.15
N LYS A 36 -1.69 -6.55 -16.10
CA LYS A 36 -3.06 -7.09 -16.06
C LYS A 36 -4.09 -6.11 -15.46
N ASP A 37 -3.82 -4.81 -15.47
CA ASP A 37 -4.69 -3.76 -14.91
C ASP A 37 -5.07 -3.96 -13.43
N ARG A 38 -4.18 -4.60 -12.67
CA ARG A 38 -4.33 -4.85 -11.24
C ARG A 38 -3.01 -4.58 -10.52
N PRO A 39 -2.51 -3.32 -10.56
CA PRO A 39 -1.24 -2.98 -9.97
C PRO A 39 -1.22 -3.32 -8.48
N PRO A 40 -0.20 -4.04 -8.01
CA PRO A 40 -0.01 -4.25 -6.59
C PRO A 40 0.36 -2.94 -5.90
N VAL A 41 -0.09 -2.80 -4.66
CA VAL A 41 0.36 -1.75 -3.76
C VAL A 41 1.12 -2.42 -2.62
N LEU A 42 2.34 -2.01 -2.39
CA LEU A 42 3.14 -2.40 -1.23
C LEU A 42 2.92 -1.39 -0.10
N GLY A 43 3.01 -1.87 1.13
CA GLY A 43 2.88 -1.02 2.31
C GLY A 43 3.73 -1.52 3.47
N VAL A 44 4.34 -0.58 4.17
CA VAL A 44 5.01 -0.79 5.46
C VAL A 44 4.36 0.16 6.46
N ILE A 45 4.15 -0.29 7.68
CA ILE A 45 3.64 0.50 8.79
C ILE A 45 4.54 0.33 10.01
N GLY A 46 4.97 1.44 10.59
CA GLY A 46 5.66 1.45 11.87
C GLY A 46 4.65 1.23 13.00
N ARG A 47 4.83 0.18 13.81
CA ARG A 47 3.88 -0.16 14.90
C ARG A 47 3.77 0.93 15.93
N GLU A 48 4.88 1.47 16.38
CA GLU A 48 4.94 2.52 17.40
C GLU A 48 4.48 3.89 16.88
N THR A 49 4.95 4.24 15.69
CA THR A 49 4.70 5.56 15.11
C THR A 49 3.36 5.65 14.39
N GLY A 50 2.84 4.52 13.91
CA GLY A 50 1.72 4.44 12.98
C GLY A 50 1.99 5.13 11.64
N MET A 51 3.24 5.48 11.34
CA MET A 51 3.64 6.03 10.05
C MET A 51 3.58 4.93 8.99
N ILE A 52 3.09 5.28 7.82
CA ILE A 52 2.96 4.34 6.70
C ILE A 52 3.83 4.77 5.53
N ARG A 53 4.28 3.79 4.74
CA ARG A 53 4.84 3.99 3.41
C ARG A 53 4.12 3.10 2.42
N LEU A 54 3.67 3.68 1.33
CA LEU A 54 2.90 2.99 0.30
C LEU A 54 3.54 3.20 -1.07
N ARG A 55 3.56 2.16 -1.88
CA ARG A 55 4.08 2.25 -3.26
C ARG A 55 3.29 1.36 -4.22
N VAL A 56 2.88 1.91 -5.34
CA VAL A 56 2.37 1.12 -6.47
C VAL A 56 3.55 0.51 -7.21
N VAL A 57 3.51 -0.81 -7.43
CA VAL A 57 4.59 -1.56 -8.07
C VAL A 57 4.10 -2.35 -9.29
N HIS A 58 5.02 -2.76 -10.13
CA HIS A 58 4.70 -3.54 -11.33
C HIS A 58 4.45 -5.02 -11.03
N ASN A 59 5.11 -5.55 -10.02
CA ASN A 59 5.05 -6.96 -9.63
C ASN A 59 5.34 -7.13 -8.12
N THR A 60 5.19 -8.36 -7.63
CA THR A 60 5.46 -8.75 -6.24
C THR A 60 6.59 -9.78 -6.15
N ARG A 61 7.62 -9.65 -7.00
CA ARG A 61 8.81 -10.49 -6.95
C ARG A 61 9.65 -10.16 -5.71
N SER A 62 10.45 -11.12 -5.26
CA SER A 62 11.28 -11.00 -4.06
C SER A 62 12.11 -9.71 -4.06
N LEU A 63 12.86 -9.44 -5.14
CA LEU A 63 13.65 -8.22 -5.25
C LEU A 63 12.82 -6.94 -5.07
N THR A 64 11.61 -6.88 -5.63
CA THR A 64 10.73 -5.70 -5.52
C THR A 64 10.23 -5.52 -4.08
N LEU A 65 9.87 -6.61 -3.41
CA LEU A 65 9.36 -6.58 -2.04
C LEU A 65 10.48 -6.26 -1.05
N CYS A 66 11.58 -7.00 -1.12
CA CYS A 66 12.69 -6.84 -0.18
C CYS A 66 13.32 -5.45 -0.28
N SER A 67 13.61 -4.96 -1.49
CA SER A 67 14.17 -3.62 -1.66
C SER A 67 13.22 -2.51 -1.16
N PHE A 68 11.90 -2.70 -1.29
CA PHE A 68 10.94 -1.74 -0.74
C PHE A 68 10.95 -1.75 0.79
N VAL A 69 10.92 -2.93 1.43
CA VAL A 69 10.97 -3.04 2.89
C VAL A 69 12.28 -2.49 3.42
N GLU A 70 13.40 -2.87 2.83
CA GLU A 70 14.75 -2.42 3.24
C GLU A 70 14.94 -0.91 3.11
N GLN A 71 14.34 -0.29 2.10
CA GLN A 71 14.39 1.16 1.90
C GLN A 71 13.70 1.93 3.02
N PHE A 72 12.65 1.36 3.62
CA PHE A 72 11.80 2.07 4.58
C PHE A 72 11.85 1.50 6.00
N THR A 73 12.77 0.58 6.28
CA THR A 73 13.02 0.05 7.62
C THR A 73 14.50 0.21 8.00
N GLN A 74 14.75 0.40 9.29
CA GLN A 74 16.12 0.41 9.81
C GLN A 74 16.77 -0.97 9.63
N PRO A 75 18.11 -1.05 9.53
CA PRO A 75 18.81 -2.33 9.37
C PRO A 75 18.55 -3.35 10.49
N ASP A 76 18.35 -2.87 11.71
CA ASP A 76 18.08 -3.63 12.93
C ASP A 76 16.58 -3.79 13.23
N ALA A 77 15.71 -3.29 12.37
CA ALA A 77 14.27 -3.38 12.57
C ALA A 77 13.76 -4.82 12.52
N LEU A 78 12.93 -5.18 13.49
CA LEU A 78 12.13 -6.40 13.44
C LEU A 78 10.92 -6.19 12.51
N VAL A 79 10.81 -7.03 11.49
CA VAL A 79 9.77 -6.91 10.45
C VAL A 79 8.79 -8.07 10.57
N TYR A 80 7.52 -7.75 10.69
CA TYR A 80 6.42 -8.73 10.74
C TYR A 80 5.78 -8.85 9.36
N THR A 81 5.72 -10.05 8.82
CA THR A 81 5.12 -10.34 7.50
C THR A 81 4.19 -11.55 7.56
N ASP A 82 3.45 -11.77 6.47
CA ASP A 82 2.89 -13.09 6.20
C ASP A 82 4.00 -14.07 5.78
N ASP A 83 3.65 -15.36 5.66
CA ASP A 83 4.55 -16.46 5.27
C ASP A 83 4.89 -16.49 3.78
N TYR A 84 4.71 -15.36 3.07
CA TYR A 84 4.95 -15.32 1.64
C TYR A 84 6.44 -15.47 1.29
N GLN A 85 6.78 -16.50 0.52
CA GLN A 85 8.15 -16.87 0.11
C GLN A 85 8.98 -15.73 -0.52
N SER A 86 8.33 -14.74 -1.13
CA SER A 86 9.06 -13.60 -1.71
C SER A 86 9.76 -12.72 -0.68
N TYR A 87 9.54 -12.92 0.61
CA TYR A 87 10.26 -12.26 1.70
C TYR A 87 11.47 -13.06 2.22
N ASP A 88 11.72 -14.28 1.73
CA ASP A 88 12.78 -15.15 2.27
C ASP A 88 14.20 -14.60 2.09
N SER A 89 14.40 -13.69 1.13
CA SER A 89 15.67 -13.01 0.90
C SER A 89 15.78 -11.64 1.59
N LEU A 90 14.82 -11.29 2.45
CA LEU A 90 14.83 -10.01 3.15
C LEU A 90 15.99 -9.94 4.15
N GLN A 91 16.80 -8.89 4.06
CA GLN A 91 17.94 -8.65 4.95
C GLN A 91 17.50 -7.89 6.23
N ARG A 92 16.55 -8.46 6.96
CA ARG A 92 16.00 -7.95 8.23
C ARG A 92 15.70 -9.11 9.15
N ILE A 93 15.65 -8.86 10.46
CA ILE A 93 15.07 -9.79 11.41
C ILE A 93 13.58 -9.89 11.08
N ARG A 94 13.10 -11.10 10.79
CA ARG A 94 11.73 -11.32 10.33
C ARG A 94 10.99 -12.31 11.22
N GLU A 95 9.81 -11.88 11.67
CA GLU A 95 8.82 -12.73 12.29
C GLU A 95 7.61 -12.90 11.38
N THR A 96 7.05 -14.09 11.32
CA THR A 96 5.98 -14.43 10.39
C THR A 96 4.78 -15.02 11.11
N VAL A 97 3.58 -14.72 10.60
CA VAL A 97 2.35 -15.39 10.94
C VAL A 97 1.82 -16.17 9.74
N CYS A 98 1.39 -17.40 9.98
CA CYS A 98 0.89 -18.29 8.94
C CYS A 98 -0.64 -18.28 8.90
N HIS A 99 -1.22 -17.40 8.07
CA HIS A 99 -2.68 -17.32 7.91
C HIS A 99 -3.30 -18.60 7.34
N SER A 100 -2.55 -19.40 6.58
CA SER A 100 -3.01 -20.69 6.06
C SER A 100 -3.21 -21.73 7.15
N ALA A 101 -2.44 -21.63 8.25
CA ALA A 101 -2.59 -22.42 9.47
C ALA A 101 -3.59 -21.81 10.46
N LYS A 102 -4.31 -20.73 10.07
CA LYS A 102 -5.21 -19.95 10.93
C LYS A 102 -4.51 -19.29 12.12
N GLU A 103 -3.21 -19.08 12.03
CA GLU A 103 -2.46 -18.31 12.99
C GLU A 103 -2.63 -16.82 12.66
N TRP A 104 -3.31 -16.10 13.54
CA TRP A 104 -3.58 -14.67 13.38
C TRP A 104 -2.65 -13.80 14.20
N ALA A 105 -2.19 -14.36 15.33
CA ALA A 105 -1.24 -13.75 16.23
C ALA A 105 -0.52 -14.85 17.01
N ARG A 106 0.70 -14.60 17.45
CA ARG A 106 1.51 -15.53 18.24
C ARG A 106 2.12 -14.81 19.43
N ASP A 107 2.06 -15.47 20.56
CA ASP A 107 2.77 -15.14 21.78
C ASP A 107 4.09 -15.94 21.75
N ASP A 108 5.21 -15.24 21.56
CA ASP A 108 6.50 -15.91 21.35
C ASP A 108 7.22 -16.20 22.66
N ASP A 109 6.91 -15.50 23.76
CA ASP A 109 7.55 -15.69 25.06
C ASP A 109 6.63 -16.29 26.16
N GLY A 110 5.35 -16.45 25.86
CA GLY A 110 4.38 -17.10 26.74
C GLY A 110 3.88 -16.23 27.90
N ASP A 111 4.01 -14.90 27.76
CA ASP A 111 3.55 -13.95 28.79
C ASP A 111 2.06 -13.62 28.69
N GLY A 112 1.36 -14.14 27.69
CA GLY A 112 -0.06 -13.92 27.40
C GLY A 112 -0.31 -12.71 26.49
N TRP A 113 0.73 -12.07 26.01
CA TRP A 113 0.67 -10.98 25.05
C TRP A 113 1.03 -11.49 23.65
N TYR A 114 0.22 -11.17 22.65
CA TYR A 114 0.39 -11.66 21.28
C TYR A 114 1.12 -10.61 20.43
N GLU A 115 2.46 -10.53 20.56
CA GLU A 115 3.29 -9.51 19.92
C GLU A 115 3.48 -9.75 18.42
N THR A 116 3.49 -11.00 17.98
CA THR A 116 3.66 -11.33 16.56
C THR A 116 2.31 -11.39 15.84
N HIS A 117 1.95 -10.31 15.14
CA HIS A 117 0.71 -10.21 14.36
C HIS A 117 0.84 -9.23 13.20
N THR A 118 -0.10 -9.31 12.23
CA THR A 118 -0.19 -8.41 11.06
C THR A 118 -1.42 -7.48 11.09
N ASN A 119 -2.09 -7.33 12.23
CA ASN A 119 -3.33 -6.54 12.36
C ASN A 119 -3.17 -5.08 11.90
N SER A 120 -2.01 -4.46 12.15
CA SER A 120 -1.72 -3.11 11.69
C SER A 120 -1.76 -3.00 10.16
N ASN A 121 -1.26 -4.02 9.44
CA ASN A 121 -1.33 -4.09 7.98
C ASN A 121 -2.77 -4.27 7.48
N GLU A 122 -3.59 -5.05 8.15
CA GLU A 122 -5.00 -5.20 7.80
C GLU A 122 -5.76 -3.89 7.95
N GLY A 123 -5.51 -3.16 9.02
CA GLY A 123 -6.04 -1.80 9.23
C GLY A 123 -5.60 -0.84 8.13
N LEU A 124 -4.32 -0.86 7.74
CA LEU A 124 -3.77 -0.07 6.65
C LEU A 124 -4.51 -0.35 5.32
N TRP A 125 -4.68 -1.62 4.97
CA TRP A 125 -5.37 -2.00 3.74
C TRP A 125 -6.86 -1.66 3.75
N THR A 126 -7.50 -1.76 4.90
CA THR A 126 -8.90 -1.36 5.09
C THR A 126 -9.05 0.14 4.91
N GLY A 127 -8.17 0.94 5.51
CA GLY A 127 -8.11 2.38 5.35
C GLY A 127 -7.94 2.80 3.89
N LEU A 128 -6.98 2.22 3.19
CA LEU A 128 -6.75 2.51 1.77
C LEU A 128 -7.94 2.11 0.88
N ARG A 129 -8.58 0.96 1.13
CA ARG A 129 -9.78 0.54 0.39
C ARG A 129 -10.94 1.51 0.61
N ASN A 130 -11.15 1.95 1.84
CA ASN A 130 -12.21 2.92 2.18
C ASN A 130 -11.95 4.28 1.53
N PHE A 131 -10.70 4.74 1.53
CA PHE A 131 -10.29 5.96 0.85
C PHE A 131 -10.55 5.89 -0.67
N LEU A 132 -10.27 4.76 -1.30
CA LEU A 132 -10.45 4.60 -2.75
C LEU A 132 -11.90 4.33 -3.18
N ARG A 133 -12.77 3.88 -2.27
CA ARG A 133 -14.15 3.49 -2.57
C ARG A 133 -15.01 4.59 -3.22
N PRO A 134 -14.98 5.86 -2.75
CA PRO A 134 -15.76 6.94 -3.33
C PRO A 134 -15.45 7.23 -4.80
N PHE A 135 -14.23 6.96 -5.24
CA PHE A 135 -13.80 7.19 -6.62
C PHE A 135 -14.32 6.15 -7.59
N ARG A 136 -15.04 5.09 -7.11
CA ARG A 136 -15.66 4.02 -7.90
C ARG A 136 -14.71 3.32 -8.90
N GLY A 137 -13.42 3.43 -8.66
CA GLY A 137 -12.32 2.90 -9.45
C GLY A 137 -11.33 4.00 -9.85
N VAL A 138 -10.06 3.63 -9.83
CA VAL A 138 -8.96 4.51 -10.19
C VAL A 138 -8.18 3.83 -11.29
N HIS A 139 -7.91 4.54 -12.40
CA HIS A 139 -7.08 4.01 -13.47
C HIS A 139 -5.65 3.79 -12.96
N LYS A 140 -4.98 2.71 -13.40
CA LYS A 140 -3.64 2.32 -12.90
C LYS A 140 -2.60 3.43 -13.03
N ARG A 141 -2.70 4.26 -14.07
CA ARG A 141 -1.79 5.39 -14.33
C ARG A 141 -1.85 6.44 -13.22
N TYR A 142 -3.02 6.65 -12.61
CA TYR A 142 -3.21 7.65 -11.56
C TYR A 142 -3.18 7.08 -10.14
N LEU A 143 -3.17 5.74 -10.01
CA LEU A 143 -3.25 5.08 -8.71
C LEU A 143 -2.14 5.53 -7.75
N HIS A 144 -0.93 5.78 -8.27
CA HIS A 144 0.20 6.25 -7.46
C HIS A 144 -0.10 7.57 -6.76
N GLY A 145 -0.75 8.52 -7.44
CA GLY A 145 -1.14 9.81 -6.85
C GLY A 145 -2.18 9.64 -5.72
N TYR A 146 -3.20 8.79 -5.93
CA TYR A 146 -4.18 8.50 -4.89
C TYR A 146 -3.57 7.80 -3.67
N VAL A 147 -2.65 6.87 -3.92
CA VAL A 147 -1.91 6.18 -2.85
C VAL A 147 -1.05 7.15 -2.07
N ALA A 148 -0.36 8.08 -2.75
CA ALA A 148 0.44 9.12 -2.11
C ALA A 148 -0.41 10.09 -1.26
N ILE A 149 -1.59 10.49 -1.76
CA ILE A 149 -2.54 11.32 -0.97
C ILE A 149 -2.99 10.58 0.28
N HIS A 150 -3.31 9.29 0.17
CA HIS A 150 -3.71 8.49 1.32
C HIS A 150 -2.57 8.37 2.35
N GLU A 151 -1.35 8.06 1.90
CA GLU A 151 -0.16 8.03 2.74
C GLU A 151 0.04 9.35 3.48
N PHE A 152 0.01 10.45 2.74
CA PHE A 152 0.14 11.80 3.30
C PHE A 152 -0.91 12.06 4.39
N ARG A 153 -2.19 11.77 4.13
CA ARG A 153 -3.29 11.96 5.10
C ARG A 153 -3.11 11.14 6.38
N VAL A 154 -2.63 9.90 6.27
CA VAL A 154 -2.41 9.03 7.45
C VAL A 154 -1.21 9.52 8.25
N ASN A 155 -0.14 9.92 7.56
CA ASN A 155 1.09 10.39 8.20
C ASN A 155 0.95 11.80 8.78
N LEU A 156 0.00 12.59 8.27
CA LEU A 156 -0.28 13.93 8.76
C LEU A 156 -1.17 13.85 10.01
N LYS A 157 -0.56 13.57 11.16
CA LYS A 157 -1.30 13.39 12.42
C LYS A 157 -1.67 14.69 13.12
N ALA A 158 -1.01 15.80 12.77
CA ALA A 158 -1.32 17.13 13.28
C ALA A 158 -1.17 18.17 12.16
N ILE A 159 -2.21 18.99 11.98
CA ILE A 159 -2.12 20.18 11.14
C ILE A 159 -1.72 21.31 12.08
N SER A 160 -0.48 21.79 11.97
CA SER A 160 0.00 22.97 12.69
C SER A 160 -0.15 24.23 11.84
N PRO A 161 -0.21 25.43 12.45
CA PRO A 161 -0.17 26.70 11.73
C PRO A 161 1.08 26.81 10.83
N ASP A 162 2.24 26.32 11.29
CA ASP A 162 3.48 26.33 10.51
C ASP A 162 3.39 25.44 9.27
N PHE A 163 2.72 24.28 9.39
CA PHE A 163 2.48 23.42 8.25
C PHE A 163 1.60 24.11 7.18
N ILE A 164 0.53 24.77 7.59
CA ILE A 164 -0.33 25.54 6.69
C ILE A 164 0.45 26.70 6.07
N ALA A 165 1.25 27.42 6.87
CA ALA A 165 2.10 28.49 6.37
C ALA A 165 3.12 27.99 5.33
N ALA A 166 3.68 26.81 5.51
CA ALA A 166 4.59 26.19 4.55
C ALA A 166 3.90 25.84 3.23
N LEU A 167 2.65 25.35 3.27
CA LEU A 167 1.87 25.01 2.07
C LEU A 167 1.49 26.22 1.22
N VAL A 168 1.24 27.37 1.86
CA VAL A 168 0.79 28.59 1.16
C VAL A 168 1.93 29.56 0.84
N ARG A 169 3.16 29.28 1.26
CA ARG A 169 4.32 30.10 0.88
C ARG A 169 4.56 29.96 -0.62
N PRO A 170 4.60 31.08 -1.36
CA PRO A 170 4.98 31.02 -2.76
C PRO A 170 6.44 30.52 -2.84
N HIS A 171 6.66 29.48 -3.64
CA HIS A 171 8.00 29.08 -3.98
C HIS A 171 8.61 30.20 -4.81
N SER A 172 9.64 30.85 -4.26
CA SER A 172 10.48 31.75 -5.03
C SER A 172 11.25 30.90 -6.05
N PHE A 173 10.93 31.05 -7.32
CA PHE A 173 11.65 30.44 -8.43
C PHE A 173 12.94 31.24 -8.67
#